data_d8e56c142b2d48b84a659f8b01b0d7b8
#
_entry.id   d8e56c142b2d48b84a659f8b01b0d7b8
#
_cell.length_a   1.000
_cell.length_b   1.000
_cell.length_c   1.000
_cell.angle_alpha   90.00
_cell.angle_beta   90.00
_cell.angle_gamma   90.00
#
_symmetry.space_group_name_H-M   'P 1'
#
loop_
_entity.id
_entity.type
_entity.pdbx_description
1 polymer ?
#
loop_
_entity_poly.entity_id
_entity_poly.type
_entity_poly.pdbx_seq_one_letter_code
_entity_poly.pdbx_strand_id
1 'polypeptide(L)'
;DGAHVAESVLKSIVVYLVIYGLTNLGAFAVVIAVARITRSGEISSFGGLISHAPGMTILMTIFLASLAGIPPLGGWIAKFNSFRAVLDAGSTSAYVLAAIGAVNTAIAAAYYMRVMRVMWMNERPEGQTGTITTPPSIGAAIGICAIGTVVLGILPGLVMRFADLDDLVGLAR
;
A
#
# COMPACT_ATOMS: atom_id res chain seq x y z
N ASP A 1 -30.78 -4.93 11.21
CA ASP A 1 -30.17 -4.53 9.95
C ASP A 1 -29.05 -3.47 10.10
N GLY A 2 -29.23 -2.40 10.91
CA GLY A 2 -28.20 -1.39 11.10
C GLY A 2 -26.94 -1.90 11.82
N ALA A 3 -27.05 -2.85 12.72
CA ALA A 3 -25.93 -3.43 13.44
C ALA A 3 -25.00 -4.23 12.51
N HIS A 4 -25.55 -5.00 11.58
CA HIS A 4 -24.77 -5.75 10.58
C HIS A 4 -24.01 -4.83 9.62
N VAL A 5 -24.60 -3.69 9.23
CA VAL A 5 -23.93 -2.69 8.40
C VAL A 5 -22.75 -2.07 9.16
N ALA A 6 -22.96 -1.68 10.42
CA ALA A 6 -21.91 -1.12 11.27
C ALA A 6 -20.74 -2.10 11.47
N GLU A 7 -21.03 -3.37 11.73
CA GLU A 7 -20.03 -4.43 11.87
C GLU A 7 -19.22 -4.62 10.57
N SER A 8 -19.90 -4.69 9.42
CA SER A 8 -19.24 -4.83 8.12
C SER A 8 -18.32 -3.64 7.82
N VAL A 9 -18.75 -2.42 8.17
CA VAL A 9 -17.93 -1.20 8.00
C VAL A 9 -16.71 -1.26 8.91
N LEU A 10 -16.86 -1.64 10.18
CA LEU A 10 -15.73 -1.76 11.12
C LEU A 10 -14.72 -2.81 10.66
N LYS A 11 -15.17 -4.00 10.24
CA LYS A 11 -14.30 -5.04 9.67
C LYS A 11 -13.53 -4.52 8.47
N SER A 12 -14.20 -3.82 7.56
CA SER A 12 -13.57 -3.22 6.37
C SER A 12 -12.51 -2.19 6.73
N ILE A 13 -12.75 -1.37 7.76
CA ILE A 13 -11.79 -0.37 8.26
C ILE A 13 -10.54 -1.07 8.82
N VAL A 14 -10.71 -2.10 9.64
CA VAL A 14 -9.59 -2.85 10.23
C VAL A 14 -8.74 -3.49 9.13
N VAL A 15 -9.36 -4.18 8.18
CA VAL A 15 -8.69 -4.78 7.03
C VAL A 15 -7.91 -3.72 6.23
N TYR A 16 -8.56 -2.59 5.97
CA TYR A 16 -7.93 -1.48 5.26
C TYR A 16 -6.71 -0.95 6.00
N LEU A 17 -6.82 -0.66 7.30
CA LEU A 17 -5.73 -0.10 8.10
C LEU A 17 -4.52 -1.04 8.19
N VAL A 18 -4.75 -2.35 8.35
CA VAL A 18 -3.66 -3.34 8.41
C VAL A 18 -2.89 -3.37 7.09
N ILE A 19 -3.61 -3.53 5.97
CA ILE A 19 -2.98 -3.60 4.64
C ILE A 19 -2.32 -2.28 4.27
N TYR A 20 -3.00 -1.16 4.52
CA TYR A 20 -2.50 0.18 4.25
C TYR A 20 -1.25 0.49 5.08
N GLY A 21 -1.28 0.18 6.39
CA GLY A 21 -0.13 0.36 7.27
C GLY A 21 1.08 -0.43 6.81
N LEU A 22 0.90 -1.72 6.52
CA LEU A 22 1.96 -2.60 6.04
C LEU A 22 2.58 -2.10 4.72
N THR A 23 1.73 -1.75 3.76
CA THR A 23 2.17 -1.27 2.44
C THR A 23 2.90 0.09 2.54
N ASN A 24 2.38 1.02 3.36
CA ASN A 24 3.03 2.31 3.59
C ASN A 24 4.37 2.18 4.31
N LEU A 25 4.44 1.38 5.37
CA LEU A 25 5.70 1.14 6.08
C LEU A 25 6.76 0.60 5.14
N GLY A 26 6.40 -0.34 4.26
CA GLY A 26 7.28 -0.87 3.23
C GLY A 26 7.76 0.20 2.24
N ALA A 27 6.84 1.00 1.71
CA ALA A 27 7.16 2.08 0.78
C ALA A 27 8.08 3.13 1.43
N PHE A 28 7.77 3.58 2.65
CA PHE A 28 8.62 4.53 3.36
C PHE A 28 9.97 3.95 3.76
N ALA A 29 10.07 2.65 4.07
CA ALA A 29 11.35 1.99 4.32
C ALA A 29 12.24 2.02 3.07
N VAL A 30 11.67 1.85 1.87
CA VAL A 30 12.41 2.05 0.61
C VAL A 30 12.83 3.52 0.44
N VAL A 31 11.92 4.48 0.72
CA VAL A 31 12.26 5.91 0.67
C VAL A 31 13.43 6.22 1.59
N ILE A 32 13.42 5.72 2.83
CA ILE A 32 14.51 5.91 3.79
C ILE A 32 15.81 5.30 3.27
N ALA A 33 15.78 4.09 2.70
CA ALA A 33 16.95 3.43 2.16
C ALA A 33 17.61 4.25 1.03
N VAL A 34 16.80 4.79 0.11
CA VAL A 34 17.28 5.65 -0.99
C VAL A 34 17.76 6.99 -0.46
N ALA A 35 16.96 7.68 0.38
CA ALA A 35 17.27 9.01 0.90
C ALA A 35 18.56 9.04 1.75
N ARG A 36 18.91 7.97 2.44
CA ARG A 36 20.17 7.86 3.20
C ARG A 36 21.41 8.00 2.31
N ILE A 37 21.33 7.60 1.07
CA ILE A 37 22.46 7.61 0.12
C ILE A 37 22.41 8.85 -0.75
N THR A 38 21.22 9.19 -1.28
CA THR A 38 21.04 10.36 -2.12
C THR A 38 21.04 11.68 -1.33
N ARG A 39 20.86 11.59 0.00
CA ARG A 39 20.66 12.74 0.91
C ARG A 39 19.50 13.64 0.49
N SER A 40 18.54 13.09 -0.24
CA SER A 40 17.37 13.80 -0.75
C SER A 40 16.14 12.90 -0.67
N GLY A 41 15.00 13.48 -0.30
CA GLY A 41 13.67 12.86 -0.36
C GLY A 41 12.86 13.26 -1.59
N GLU A 42 13.46 13.98 -2.53
CA GLU A 42 12.76 14.40 -3.74
C GLU A 42 12.54 13.25 -4.71
N ILE A 43 11.43 13.30 -5.45
CA ILE A 43 11.09 12.25 -6.43
C ILE A 43 12.18 12.15 -7.50
N SER A 44 12.82 13.27 -7.87
CA SER A 44 13.94 13.33 -8.81
C SER A 44 15.12 12.45 -8.40
N SER A 45 15.37 12.31 -7.10
CA SER A 45 16.48 11.50 -6.57
C SER A 45 16.30 10.00 -6.77
N PHE A 46 15.09 9.56 -7.13
CA PHE A 46 14.78 8.18 -7.49
C PHE A 46 14.98 7.89 -9.00
N GLY A 47 15.44 8.88 -9.78
CA GLY A 47 15.66 8.73 -11.21
C GLY A 47 16.59 7.54 -11.53
N GLY A 48 16.16 6.70 -12.48
CA GLY A 48 16.94 5.56 -12.94
C GLY A 48 17.29 4.53 -11.88
N LEU A 49 16.50 4.44 -10.80
CA LEU A 49 16.75 3.51 -9.70
C LEU A 49 16.88 2.06 -10.18
N ILE A 50 16.17 1.70 -11.25
CA ILE A 50 16.24 0.37 -11.85
C ILE A 50 17.66 -0.04 -12.28
N SER A 51 18.47 0.91 -12.74
CA SER A 51 19.82 0.64 -13.26
C SER A 51 20.85 0.32 -12.16
N HIS A 52 20.65 0.77 -10.93
CA HIS A 52 21.61 0.63 -9.84
C HIS A 52 21.06 -0.01 -8.56
N ALA A 53 19.74 -0.13 -8.44
CA ALA A 53 19.09 -0.83 -7.34
C ALA A 53 17.78 -1.52 -7.80
N PRO A 54 17.85 -2.50 -8.72
CA PRO A 54 16.66 -3.11 -9.33
C PRO A 54 15.74 -3.74 -8.29
N GLY A 55 16.26 -4.39 -7.26
CA GLY A 55 15.48 -4.98 -6.18
C GLY A 55 14.63 -3.94 -5.44
N MET A 56 15.20 -2.77 -5.10
CA MET A 56 14.47 -1.68 -4.47
C MET A 56 13.40 -1.10 -5.39
N THR A 57 13.71 -0.99 -6.68
CA THR A 57 12.75 -0.49 -7.68
C THR A 57 11.54 -1.41 -7.79
N ILE A 58 11.75 -2.73 -7.84
CA ILE A 58 10.67 -3.73 -7.89
C ILE A 58 9.83 -3.67 -6.61
N LEU A 59 10.46 -3.66 -5.44
CA LEU A 59 9.76 -3.61 -4.16
C LEU A 59 8.93 -2.33 -4.01
N MET A 60 9.51 -1.17 -4.36
CA MET A 60 8.76 0.09 -4.37
C MET A 60 7.60 0.07 -5.36
N THR A 61 7.79 -0.53 -6.53
CA THR A 61 6.73 -0.69 -7.53
C THR A 61 5.59 -1.55 -6.99
N ILE A 62 5.87 -2.64 -6.28
CA ILE A 62 4.87 -3.48 -5.62
C ILE A 62 4.07 -2.66 -4.60
N PHE A 63 4.73 -1.88 -3.75
CA PHE A 63 4.04 -1.04 -2.77
C PHE A 63 3.19 0.04 -3.43
N LEU A 64 3.72 0.77 -4.41
CA LEU A 64 2.97 1.81 -5.11
C LEU A 64 1.80 1.24 -5.92
N ALA A 65 1.96 0.09 -6.56
CA ALA A 65 0.89 -0.62 -7.25
C ALA A 65 -0.21 -1.07 -6.27
N SER A 66 0.18 -1.56 -5.08
CA SER A 66 -0.77 -1.90 -4.02
C SER A 66 -1.52 -0.66 -3.53
N LEU A 67 -0.83 0.45 -3.25
CA LEU A 67 -1.45 1.73 -2.87
C LEU A 67 -2.37 2.28 -3.95
N ALA A 68 -2.05 2.09 -5.22
CA ALA A 68 -2.94 2.42 -6.35
C ALA A 68 -4.19 1.54 -6.39
N GLY A 69 -4.13 0.34 -5.79
CA GLY A 69 -5.23 -0.64 -5.81
C GLY A 69 -5.20 -1.56 -7.02
N ILE A 70 -4.00 -1.94 -7.48
CA ILE A 70 -3.85 -2.87 -8.61
C ILE A 70 -3.97 -4.32 -8.13
N PRO A 71 -4.87 -5.14 -8.71
CA PRO A 71 -4.91 -6.58 -8.42
C PRO A 71 -3.60 -7.27 -8.85
N PRO A 72 -3.16 -8.33 -8.19
CA PRO A 72 -3.73 -9.03 -7.03
C PRO A 72 -3.15 -8.59 -5.68
N LEU A 73 -2.76 -7.32 -5.52
CA LEU A 73 -2.10 -6.83 -4.31
C LEU A 73 -3.09 -6.47 -3.20
N GLY A 74 -2.60 -6.43 -1.94
CA GLY A 74 -3.44 -6.20 -0.76
C GLY A 74 -4.28 -4.92 -0.82
N GLY A 75 -3.74 -3.83 -1.35
CA GLY A 75 -4.45 -2.57 -1.49
C GLY A 75 -5.72 -2.63 -2.36
N TRP A 76 -5.77 -3.54 -3.33
CA TRP A 76 -6.99 -3.83 -4.08
C TRP A 76 -8.09 -4.38 -3.15
N ILE A 77 -7.76 -5.40 -2.37
CA ILE A 77 -8.71 -6.03 -1.42
C ILE A 77 -9.22 -5.02 -0.40
N ALA A 78 -8.30 -4.22 0.16
CA ALA A 78 -8.64 -3.18 1.13
C ALA A 78 -9.64 -2.18 0.56
N LYS A 79 -9.38 -1.63 -0.62
CA LYS A 79 -10.26 -0.68 -1.30
C LYS A 79 -11.59 -1.30 -1.69
N PHE A 80 -11.56 -2.49 -2.30
CA PHE A 80 -12.77 -3.17 -2.74
C PHE A 80 -13.75 -3.40 -1.59
N ASN A 81 -13.25 -3.93 -0.45
CA ASN A 81 -14.09 -4.14 0.73
C ASN A 81 -14.64 -2.82 1.29
N SER A 82 -13.83 -1.77 1.34
CA SER A 82 -14.28 -0.45 1.81
C SER A 82 -15.36 0.13 0.90
N PHE A 83 -15.19 0.08 -0.41
CA PHE A 83 -16.19 0.54 -1.37
C PHE A 83 -17.48 -0.26 -1.25
N ARG A 84 -17.37 -1.59 -1.17
CA ARG A 84 -18.52 -2.46 -1.00
C ARG A 84 -19.30 -2.12 0.26
N ALA A 85 -18.63 -2.02 1.41
CA ALA A 85 -19.28 -1.70 2.69
C ALA A 85 -20.00 -0.34 2.66
N VAL A 86 -19.43 0.67 1.97
CA VAL A 86 -20.08 1.98 1.79
C VAL A 86 -21.30 1.87 0.89
N LEU A 87 -21.22 1.12 -0.22
CA LEU A 87 -22.33 0.96 -1.16
C LEU A 87 -23.49 0.16 -0.55
N ASP A 88 -23.19 -0.85 0.27
CA ASP A 88 -24.17 -1.67 0.97
C ASP A 88 -25.03 -0.86 1.98
N ALA A 89 -24.55 0.33 2.40
CA ALA A 89 -25.34 1.25 3.22
C ALA A 89 -26.54 1.88 2.48
N GLY A 90 -26.57 1.83 1.15
CA GLY A 90 -27.74 2.14 0.31
C GLY A 90 -28.26 3.58 0.36
N SER A 91 -27.55 4.52 1.00
CA SER A 91 -27.98 5.91 1.14
C SER A 91 -27.37 6.82 0.07
N THR A 92 -28.03 7.92 -0.26
CA THR A 92 -27.51 8.91 -1.21
C THR A 92 -26.15 9.45 -0.79
N SER A 93 -25.95 9.68 0.52
CA SER A 93 -24.65 10.12 1.06
C SER A 93 -23.57 9.08 0.89
N ALA A 94 -23.88 7.78 1.01
CA ALA A 94 -22.94 6.70 0.77
C ALA A 94 -22.50 6.66 -0.71
N TYR A 95 -23.40 6.82 -1.65
CA TYR A 95 -23.06 6.89 -3.08
C TYR A 95 -22.19 8.10 -3.42
N VAL A 96 -22.46 9.26 -2.84
CA VAL A 96 -21.62 10.46 -2.99
C VAL A 96 -20.23 10.21 -2.41
N LEU A 97 -20.14 9.62 -1.23
CA LEU A 97 -18.87 9.27 -0.59
C LEU A 97 -18.04 8.28 -1.44
N ALA A 98 -18.70 7.25 -1.98
CA ALA A 98 -18.05 6.29 -2.87
C ALA A 98 -17.53 6.98 -4.15
N ALA A 99 -18.30 7.88 -4.75
CA ALA A 99 -17.86 8.63 -5.93
C ALA A 99 -16.64 9.51 -5.64
N ILE A 100 -16.62 10.24 -4.52
CA ILE A 100 -15.46 11.04 -4.07
C ILE A 100 -14.26 10.12 -3.84
N GLY A 101 -14.45 8.98 -3.19
CA GLY A 101 -13.40 7.98 -2.96
C GLY A 101 -12.81 7.43 -4.26
N ALA A 102 -13.64 7.18 -5.27
CA ALA A 102 -13.20 6.72 -6.58
C ALA A 102 -12.33 7.78 -7.29
N VAL A 103 -12.77 9.04 -7.28
CA VAL A 103 -11.99 10.16 -7.85
C VAL A 103 -10.65 10.30 -7.14
N ASN A 104 -10.64 10.29 -5.80
CA ASN A 104 -9.40 10.36 -5.01
C ASN A 104 -8.47 9.17 -5.31
N THR A 105 -9.02 7.98 -5.52
CA THR A 105 -8.24 6.80 -5.90
C THR A 105 -7.57 6.98 -7.27
N ALA A 106 -8.28 7.55 -8.24
CA ALA A 106 -7.72 7.84 -9.57
C ALA A 106 -6.60 8.88 -9.49
N ILE A 107 -6.78 9.95 -8.72
CA ILE A 107 -5.76 10.97 -8.47
C ILE A 107 -4.52 10.32 -7.80
N ALA A 108 -4.75 9.49 -6.78
CA ALA A 108 -3.67 8.79 -6.10
C ALA A 108 -2.88 7.88 -7.05
N ALA A 109 -3.56 7.12 -7.90
CA ALA A 109 -2.92 6.27 -8.90
C ALA A 109 -2.04 7.08 -9.87
N ALA A 110 -2.48 8.27 -10.26
CA ALA A 110 -1.72 9.13 -11.18
C ALA A 110 -0.36 9.56 -10.58
N TYR A 111 -0.32 9.98 -9.32
CA TYR A 111 0.98 10.36 -8.72
C TYR A 111 1.84 9.16 -8.34
N TYR A 112 1.27 8.00 -7.97
CA TYR A 112 2.06 6.78 -7.80
C TYR A 112 2.70 6.33 -9.11
N MET A 113 1.97 6.38 -10.23
CA MET A 113 2.53 6.09 -11.56
C MET A 113 3.63 7.08 -11.95
N ARG A 114 3.51 8.37 -11.56
CA ARG A 114 4.58 9.34 -11.78
C ARG A 114 5.87 8.93 -11.08
N VAL A 115 5.82 8.47 -9.83
CA VAL A 115 7.00 8.00 -9.09
C VAL A 115 7.58 6.76 -9.77
N MET A 116 6.73 5.77 -10.11
CA MET A 116 7.18 4.57 -10.84
C MET A 116 7.88 4.94 -12.14
N ARG A 117 7.30 5.85 -12.93
CA ARG A 117 7.91 6.32 -14.18
C ARG A 117 9.32 6.89 -13.95
N VAL A 118 9.50 7.72 -12.91
CA VAL A 118 10.82 8.29 -12.59
C VAL A 118 11.84 7.20 -12.27
N MET A 119 11.46 6.20 -11.48
CA MET A 119 12.35 5.10 -11.11
C MET A 119 12.76 4.21 -12.30
N TRP A 120 11.84 4.00 -13.24
CA TRP A 120 12.04 3.06 -14.35
C TRP A 120 12.60 3.71 -15.62
N MET A 121 12.23 4.98 -15.91
CA MET A 121 12.45 5.59 -17.22
C MET A 121 13.39 6.79 -17.21
N ASN A 122 13.59 7.45 -16.06
CA ASN A 122 14.50 8.59 -16.01
C ASN A 122 15.95 8.14 -15.90
N GLU A 123 16.85 9.01 -16.30
CA GLU A 123 18.28 8.84 -16.09
C GLU A 123 18.64 9.06 -14.62
N ARG A 124 19.73 8.47 -14.19
CA ARG A 124 20.28 8.67 -12.85
C ARG A 124 20.72 10.12 -12.70
N PRO A 125 20.35 10.81 -11.59
CA PRO A 125 20.81 12.18 -11.35
C PRO A 125 22.34 12.28 -11.34
N GLU A 126 22.86 13.35 -11.93
CA GLU A 126 24.31 13.62 -11.97
C GLU A 126 24.90 13.68 -10.56
N GLY A 127 26.08 13.12 -10.38
CA GLY A 127 26.77 13.08 -9.08
C GLY A 127 26.34 11.94 -8.13
N GLN A 128 25.33 11.18 -8.45
CA GLN A 128 24.93 9.99 -7.68
C GLN A 128 25.71 8.76 -8.19
N THR A 129 26.83 8.43 -7.56
CA THR A 129 27.66 7.27 -7.96
C THR A 129 27.58 6.07 -7.00
N GLY A 130 26.97 6.23 -5.82
CA GLY A 130 26.90 5.21 -4.78
C GLY A 130 25.95 4.06 -5.11
N THR A 131 26.32 2.84 -4.69
CA THR A 131 25.39 1.69 -4.65
C THR A 131 24.47 1.82 -3.44
N ILE A 132 23.17 1.54 -3.61
CA ILE A 132 22.23 1.59 -2.48
C ILE A 132 22.46 0.36 -1.60
N THR A 133 23.23 0.55 -0.52
CA THR A 133 23.40 -0.45 0.51
C THR A 133 22.41 -0.23 1.63
N THR A 134 21.62 -1.26 1.93
CA THR A 134 20.57 -1.18 2.94
C THR A 134 21.03 -1.89 4.20
N PRO A 135 20.94 -1.26 5.39
CA PRO A 135 21.13 -1.96 6.65
C PRO A 135 20.22 -3.19 6.73
N PRO A 136 20.70 -4.31 7.29
CA PRO A 136 19.91 -5.55 7.35
C PRO A 136 18.53 -5.39 7.97
N SER A 137 18.40 -4.51 8.98
CA SER A 137 17.12 -4.21 9.64
C SER A 137 16.11 -3.55 8.69
N ILE A 138 16.55 -2.59 7.88
CA ILE A 138 15.68 -1.92 6.89
C ILE A 138 15.33 -2.91 5.78
N GLY A 139 16.31 -3.70 5.31
CA GLY A 139 16.07 -4.75 4.31
C GLY A 139 15.06 -5.78 4.79
N ALA A 140 15.17 -6.24 6.05
CA ALA A 140 14.20 -7.16 6.64
C ALA A 140 12.79 -6.53 6.74
N ALA A 141 12.68 -5.27 7.17
CA ALA A 141 11.41 -4.57 7.25
C ALA A 141 10.75 -4.45 5.86
N ILE A 142 11.49 -4.06 4.84
CA ILE A 142 11.00 -3.99 3.45
C ILE A 142 10.53 -5.37 2.98
N GLY A 143 11.33 -6.43 3.23
CA GLY A 143 10.99 -7.81 2.85
C GLY A 143 9.70 -8.29 3.50
N ILE A 144 9.55 -8.11 4.82
CA ILE A 144 8.35 -8.48 5.57
C ILE A 144 7.13 -7.74 5.03
N CYS A 145 7.25 -6.42 4.81
CA CYS A 145 6.17 -5.61 4.27
C CYS A 145 5.78 -6.03 2.84
N ALA A 146 6.75 -6.36 2.00
CA ALA A 146 6.50 -6.80 0.63
C ALA A 146 5.78 -8.16 0.59
N ILE A 147 6.29 -9.13 1.36
CA ILE A 147 5.67 -10.45 1.49
C ILE A 147 4.23 -10.29 2.00
N GLY A 148 4.03 -9.53 3.07
CA GLY A 148 2.70 -9.29 3.61
C GLY A 148 1.76 -8.61 2.62
N THR A 149 2.22 -7.59 1.89
CA THR A 149 1.42 -6.90 0.86
C THR A 149 0.96 -7.86 -0.25
N VAL A 150 1.81 -8.77 -0.70
CA VAL A 150 1.48 -9.76 -1.74
C VAL A 150 0.60 -10.88 -1.16
N VAL A 151 0.97 -11.43 -0.01
CA VAL A 151 0.23 -12.53 0.63
C VAL A 151 -1.20 -12.13 0.97
N LEU A 152 -1.39 -10.94 1.56
CA LEU A 152 -2.73 -10.45 1.91
C LEU A 152 -3.56 -10.08 0.67
N GLY A 153 -2.92 -9.83 -0.46
CA GLY A 153 -3.60 -9.64 -1.74
C GLY A 153 -4.09 -10.94 -2.36
N ILE A 154 -3.28 -12.01 -2.26
CA ILE A 154 -3.61 -13.33 -2.83
C ILE A 154 -4.50 -14.15 -1.88
N LEU A 155 -4.28 -14.01 -0.57
CA LEU A 155 -4.97 -14.75 0.48
C LEU A 155 -5.71 -13.80 1.44
N PRO A 156 -6.73 -13.08 0.97
CA PRO A 156 -7.44 -12.08 1.79
C PRO A 156 -8.14 -12.68 3.01
N GLY A 157 -8.45 -13.98 2.96
CA GLY A 157 -9.03 -14.70 4.09
C GLY A 157 -8.19 -14.65 5.37
N LEU A 158 -6.87 -14.46 5.26
CA LEU A 158 -6.01 -14.31 6.43
C LEU A 158 -6.35 -13.04 7.22
N VAL A 159 -6.43 -11.90 6.54
CA VAL A 159 -6.72 -10.62 7.22
C VAL A 159 -8.20 -10.51 7.61
N MET A 160 -9.10 -11.11 6.83
CA MET A 160 -10.52 -11.12 7.15
C MET A 160 -10.84 -11.86 8.45
N ARG A 161 -10.17 -12.98 8.73
CA ARG A 161 -10.28 -13.71 10.00
C ARG A 161 -9.82 -12.87 11.19
N PHE A 162 -8.72 -12.11 11.05
CA PHE A 162 -8.28 -11.19 12.11
C PHE A 162 -9.22 -10.00 12.33
N ALA A 163 -10.02 -9.64 11.33
CA ALA A 163 -11.00 -8.57 11.44
C ALA A 163 -12.35 -9.07 12.01
N ASP A 164 -12.50 -10.36 12.23
CA ASP A 164 -13.71 -10.94 12.84
C ASP A 164 -13.67 -10.71 14.36
N LEU A 165 -14.40 -9.67 14.80
CA LEU A 165 -14.40 -9.20 16.18
C LEU A 165 -14.97 -10.27 17.14
N ASP A 166 -15.84 -11.15 16.65
CA ASP A 166 -16.41 -12.23 17.44
C ASP A 166 -15.36 -13.26 17.86
N ASP A 167 -14.43 -13.59 16.96
CA ASP A 167 -13.30 -14.49 17.26
C ASP A 167 -12.32 -13.84 18.25
N LEU A 168 -12.08 -12.53 18.14
CA LEU A 168 -11.19 -11.80 19.05
C LEU A 168 -11.78 -11.64 20.45
N VAL A 169 -13.09 -11.42 20.57
CA VAL A 169 -13.79 -11.32 21.84
C VAL A 169 -13.96 -12.72 22.48
N GLY A 170 -14.12 -13.76 21.67
CA GLY A 170 -14.15 -15.16 22.12
C GLY A 170 -12.83 -15.65 22.73
N LEU A 171 -11.69 -15.14 22.27
CA LEU A 171 -10.36 -15.45 22.84
C LEU A 171 -10.08 -14.69 24.15
N ALA A 172 -10.87 -13.66 24.49
CA ALA A 172 -10.76 -12.86 25.71
C ALA A 172 -11.67 -13.35 26.86
N ARG A 173 -12.40 -14.45 26.66
CA ARG A 173 -13.21 -15.17 27.67
C ARG A 173 -12.57 -16.50 27.99
#